data_ef3d29c8bfba9aa53368a9b8c874fde8
#
_entry.id   ef3d29c8bfba9aa53368a9b8c874fde8
#
_cell.length_a   1.000
_cell.length_b   1.000
_cell.length_c   1.000
_cell.angle_alpha   90.00
_cell.angle_beta   90.00
_cell.angle_gamma   90.00
#
_symmetry.space_group_name_H-M   'P 1'
#
loop_
_entity.id
_entity.type
_entity.pdbx_description
1 polymer ?
#
loop_
_entity_poly.entity_id
_entity_poly.type
_entity_poly.pdbx_seq_one_letter_code
_entity_poly.pdbx_strand_id
1 'polypeptide(L)'
;IRLSLVGSKMCIRDRDKIEESIAGKVIYPAEPQDGSLTFRDIVHQYCKGHPWARFGIDLCIGSEADQPITQRQMMFAPFYLMDAFDGAQIKSDSIQRPLITANELVVDATPEPDESGWMPTPLQCTLLLFILTTAATIYGIRRRTGLWGIDLFLFGIAGIVGCVLAFLALFSQHPAVSSNFLLLVFHPGQLLFLPYIIYCVRKGKKCWYLTLNLAVLTLFIVLFPVIPQRFDFAVVPLA
;
A
#
# COMPACT_ATOMS: atom_id res chain seq x y z
N ILE A 1 4.02 -12.08 3.71
CA ILE A 1 3.43 -11.27 2.61
C ILE A 1 2.41 -12.10 1.81
N ARG A 2 2.59 -13.41 1.61
CA ARG A 2 1.56 -14.27 0.99
C ARG A 2 0.31 -14.48 1.85
N LEU A 3 0.40 -14.30 3.15
CA LEU A 3 -0.69 -14.53 4.11
C LEU A 3 -1.79 -13.45 4.08
N SER A 4 -1.49 -12.18 3.79
CA SER A 4 -2.51 -11.13 3.87
C SER A 4 -3.53 -11.15 2.73
N LEU A 5 -3.12 -11.38 1.49
CA LEU A 5 -4.04 -11.43 0.32
C LEU A 5 -4.84 -12.74 0.25
N VAL A 6 -4.24 -13.86 0.65
CA VAL A 6 -4.94 -15.17 0.74
C VAL A 6 -5.81 -15.20 1.98
N GLY A 7 -5.35 -14.65 3.12
CA GLY A 7 -6.11 -14.60 4.37
C GLY A 7 -7.40 -13.80 4.26
N SER A 8 -7.41 -12.65 3.57
CA SER A 8 -8.62 -11.84 3.43
C SER A 8 -9.75 -12.56 2.67
N LYS A 9 -9.41 -13.30 1.60
CA LYS A 9 -10.40 -14.11 0.87
C LYS A 9 -10.84 -15.33 1.67
N MET A 10 -9.96 -15.91 2.49
CA MET A 10 -10.31 -17.04 3.37
C MET A 10 -11.28 -16.58 4.47
N CYS A 11 -10.97 -15.55 5.23
CA CYS A 11 -11.85 -15.06 6.30
C CYS A 11 -13.25 -14.70 5.79
N ILE A 12 -13.36 -14.03 4.63
CA ILE A 12 -14.66 -13.72 4.01
C ILE A 12 -15.40 -15.00 3.63
N ARG A 13 -14.70 -15.97 3.01
CA ARG A 13 -15.31 -17.26 2.63
C ARG A 13 -15.72 -18.07 3.85
N ASP A 14 -14.88 -18.09 4.88
CA ASP A 14 -15.19 -18.83 6.12
C ASP A 14 -16.42 -18.23 6.81
N ARG A 15 -16.49 -16.90 6.90
CA ARG A 15 -17.69 -16.20 7.37
C ARG A 15 -18.93 -16.62 6.59
N ASP A 16 -18.87 -16.53 5.26
CA ASP A 16 -20.03 -16.83 4.40
C ASP A 16 -20.45 -18.30 4.54
N LYS A 17 -19.49 -19.21 4.65
CA LYS A 17 -19.77 -20.65 4.90
C LYS A 17 -20.40 -20.92 6.26
N ILE A 18 -19.96 -20.24 7.30
CA ILE A 18 -20.54 -20.33 8.62
C ILE A 18 -21.97 -19.79 8.60
N GLU A 19 -22.21 -18.62 8.00
CA GLU A 19 -23.54 -18.04 7.83
C GLU A 19 -24.49 -18.97 7.06
N GLU A 20 -24.01 -19.61 5.98
CA GLU A 20 -24.78 -20.59 5.18
C GLU A 20 -25.14 -21.86 5.96
N SER A 21 -24.29 -22.30 6.90
CA SER A 21 -24.48 -23.53 7.67
C SER A 21 -25.42 -23.39 8.87
N ILE A 22 -25.76 -22.17 9.25
CA ILE A 22 -26.57 -21.89 10.44
C ILE A 22 -28.05 -21.81 10.06
N ALA A 23 -28.89 -22.59 10.76
CA ALA A 23 -30.33 -22.46 10.67
C ALA A 23 -30.81 -21.22 11.43
N GLY A 24 -30.99 -20.09 10.73
CA GLY A 24 -31.37 -18.81 11.28
C GLY A 24 -30.55 -17.64 10.70
N LYS A 25 -30.79 -16.44 11.21
CA LYS A 25 -30.07 -15.25 10.79
C LYS A 25 -29.00 -14.88 11.82
N VAL A 26 -27.77 -14.76 11.38
CA VAL A 26 -26.67 -14.22 12.21
C VAL A 26 -26.84 -12.72 12.31
N ILE A 27 -26.86 -12.20 13.53
CA ILE A 27 -26.92 -10.78 13.85
C ILE A 27 -25.59 -10.42 14.52
N TYR A 28 -24.82 -9.57 13.85
CA TYR A 28 -23.58 -9.02 14.39
C TYR A 28 -23.85 -7.87 15.37
N PRO A 29 -22.95 -7.58 16.30
CA PRO A 29 -23.05 -6.42 17.16
C PRO A 29 -23.13 -5.14 16.33
N ALA A 30 -23.65 -4.06 16.92
CA ALA A 30 -23.73 -2.77 16.26
C ALA A 30 -22.31 -2.28 15.87
N GLU A 31 -22.23 -1.59 14.73
CA GLU A 31 -20.97 -1.01 14.29
C GLU A 31 -20.37 -0.13 15.40
N PRO A 32 -19.04 -0.20 15.63
CA PRO A 32 -18.37 0.78 16.48
C PRO A 32 -18.72 2.18 15.98
N GLN A 33 -19.09 3.08 16.90
CA GLN A 33 -19.53 4.45 16.55
C GLN A 33 -18.47 5.30 15.82
N ASP A 34 -17.23 4.84 15.81
CA ASP A 34 -16.09 5.46 15.10
C ASP A 34 -15.99 5.03 13.63
N GLY A 35 -17.05 5.04 12.87
CA GLY A 35 -17.12 4.65 11.44
C GLY A 35 -16.06 5.24 10.48
N SER A 36 -14.85 5.49 10.97
CA SER A 36 -13.72 6.12 10.27
C SER A 36 -12.60 5.15 9.87
N LEU A 37 -12.67 3.87 10.27
CA LEU A 37 -11.62 2.90 9.90
C LEU A 37 -11.64 2.62 8.40
N THR A 38 -10.45 2.63 7.83
CA THR A 38 -10.23 2.32 6.42
C THR A 38 -9.55 0.96 6.26
N PHE A 39 -9.58 0.41 5.04
CA PHE A 39 -8.83 -0.81 4.74
C PHE A 39 -7.34 -0.63 5.05
N ARG A 40 -6.76 0.53 4.71
CA ARG A 40 -5.36 0.85 5.00
C ARG A 40 -5.05 0.86 6.49
N ASP A 41 -5.93 1.42 7.32
CA ASP A 41 -5.72 1.46 8.77
C ASP A 41 -5.63 0.06 9.37
N ILE A 42 -6.51 -0.85 8.93
CA ILE A 42 -6.46 -2.25 9.37
C ILE A 42 -5.16 -2.93 8.92
N VAL A 43 -4.76 -2.75 7.65
CA VAL A 43 -3.51 -3.33 7.14
C VAL A 43 -2.30 -2.80 7.91
N HIS A 44 -2.29 -1.50 8.27
CA HIS A 44 -1.21 -0.91 9.06
C HIS A 44 -1.11 -1.50 10.48
N GLN A 45 -2.23 -1.93 11.08
CA GLN A 45 -2.20 -2.61 12.38
C GLN A 45 -1.40 -3.93 12.30
N TYR A 46 -1.55 -4.67 11.19
CA TYR A 46 -0.80 -5.91 10.95
C TYR A 46 0.66 -5.68 10.51
N CYS A 47 1.01 -4.47 10.09
CA CYS A 47 2.38 -4.10 9.71
C CYS A 47 3.13 -3.39 10.85
N LYS A 48 2.57 -3.37 12.07
CA LYS A 48 3.21 -2.75 13.23
C LYS A 48 4.56 -3.42 13.50
N GLY A 49 5.62 -2.62 13.63
CA GLY A 49 6.99 -3.14 13.79
C GLY A 49 7.73 -3.41 12.47
N HIS A 50 7.04 -3.44 11.31
CA HIS A 50 7.63 -3.77 10.01
C HIS A 50 7.52 -2.60 9.01
N PRO A 51 8.35 -1.52 9.14
CA PRO A 51 8.20 -0.30 8.34
C PRO A 51 8.40 -0.53 6.84
N TRP A 52 9.25 -1.48 6.43
CA TRP A 52 9.46 -1.81 5.02
C TRP A 52 8.28 -2.56 4.40
N ALA A 53 7.67 -3.47 5.15
CA ALA A 53 6.46 -4.15 4.70
C ALA A 53 5.31 -3.16 4.54
N ARG A 54 5.13 -2.25 5.51
CA ARG A 54 4.15 -1.17 5.45
C ARG A 54 4.38 -0.30 4.21
N PHE A 55 5.60 0.19 4.00
CA PHE A 55 5.95 1.01 2.83
C PHE A 55 5.65 0.29 1.51
N GLY A 56 6.07 -0.98 1.37
CA GLY A 56 5.81 -1.77 0.16
C GLY A 56 4.31 -1.97 -0.12
N ILE A 57 3.51 -2.16 0.92
CA ILE A 57 2.05 -2.27 0.79
C ILE A 57 1.46 -0.91 0.40
N ASP A 58 1.89 0.17 1.04
CA ASP A 58 1.42 1.53 0.75
C ASP A 58 1.71 1.98 -0.69
N LEU A 59 2.80 1.48 -1.30
CA LEU A 59 3.05 1.68 -2.72
C LEU A 59 2.01 0.98 -3.61
N CYS A 60 1.54 -0.20 -3.20
CA CYS A 60 0.66 -1.03 -4.01
C CYS A 60 -0.82 -0.67 -3.89
N ILE A 61 -1.28 -0.18 -2.72
CA ILE A 61 -2.69 0.13 -2.48
C ILE A 61 -3.02 1.57 -2.89
N GLY A 62 -4.14 1.72 -3.60
CA GLY A 62 -4.63 2.99 -4.11
C GLY A 62 -5.57 3.73 -3.14
N SER A 63 -6.23 4.76 -3.65
CA SER A 63 -7.14 5.63 -2.89
C SER A 63 -8.41 4.91 -2.39
N GLU A 64 -8.83 3.84 -3.05
CA GLU A 64 -9.98 3.04 -2.60
C GLU A 64 -9.75 2.42 -1.22
N ALA A 65 -8.49 2.16 -0.85
CA ALA A 65 -8.13 1.64 0.47
C ALA A 65 -8.27 2.69 1.59
N ASP A 66 -8.43 3.96 1.25
CA ASP A 66 -8.60 5.07 2.19
C ASP A 66 -10.07 5.46 2.41
N GLN A 67 -11.00 4.74 1.77
CA GLN A 67 -12.43 4.90 2.01
C GLN A 67 -12.84 4.21 3.31
N PRO A 68 -13.79 4.80 4.07
CA PRO A 68 -14.37 4.13 5.23
C PRO A 68 -14.98 2.79 4.85
N ILE A 69 -14.76 1.78 5.67
CA ILE A 69 -15.29 0.43 5.43
C ILE A 69 -16.29 0.03 6.51
N THR A 70 -17.28 -0.77 6.10
CA THR A 70 -18.30 -1.31 7.01
C THR A 70 -17.74 -2.41 7.89
N GLN A 71 -18.40 -2.70 9.03
CA GLN A 71 -18.04 -3.82 9.91
C GLN A 71 -17.94 -5.14 9.14
N ARG A 72 -18.88 -5.39 8.21
CA ARG A 72 -18.83 -6.59 7.37
C ARG A 72 -17.59 -6.67 6.49
N GLN A 73 -17.12 -5.52 6.01
CA GLN A 73 -15.87 -5.44 5.24
C GLN A 73 -14.65 -5.61 6.14
N MET A 74 -14.66 -5.13 7.40
CA MET A 74 -13.56 -5.33 8.36
C MET A 74 -13.28 -6.81 8.65
N MET A 75 -14.28 -7.67 8.54
CA MET A 75 -14.15 -9.13 8.75
C MET A 75 -13.22 -9.84 7.74
N PHE A 76 -12.60 -9.11 6.79
CA PHE A 76 -11.50 -9.67 6.00
C PHE A 76 -10.27 -9.94 6.86
N ALA A 77 -10.13 -9.27 7.98
CA ALA A 77 -9.02 -9.39 8.91
C ALA A 77 -9.39 -10.35 10.05
N PRO A 78 -8.51 -11.33 10.40
CA PRO A 78 -8.83 -12.40 11.32
C PRO A 78 -9.33 -11.94 12.69
N PHE A 79 -8.68 -10.94 13.29
CA PHE A 79 -9.10 -10.46 14.62
C PHE A 79 -10.47 -9.79 14.57
N TYR A 80 -10.76 -8.98 13.55
CA TYR A 80 -12.06 -8.36 13.37
C TYR A 80 -13.17 -9.38 13.10
N LEU A 81 -12.85 -10.49 12.39
CA LEU A 81 -13.78 -11.60 12.21
C LEU A 81 -14.06 -12.31 13.53
N MET A 82 -13.02 -12.59 14.32
CA MET A 82 -13.14 -13.21 15.63
C MET A 82 -14.00 -12.37 16.57
N ASP A 83 -13.69 -11.07 16.70
CA ASP A 83 -14.45 -10.15 17.56
C ASP A 83 -15.93 -10.04 17.13
N ALA A 84 -16.16 -9.99 15.82
CA ALA A 84 -17.52 -9.95 15.29
C ALA A 84 -18.31 -11.24 15.59
N PHE A 85 -17.66 -12.39 15.56
CA PHE A 85 -18.29 -13.68 15.88
C PHE A 85 -18.54 -13.85 17.38
N ASP A 86 -17.61 -13.39 18.24
CA ASP A 86 -17.78 -13.46 19.70
C ASP A 86 -18.99 -12.65 20.17
N GLY A 87 -19.27 -11.51 19.51
CA GLY A 87 -20.45 -10.70 19.80
C GLY A 87 -21.71 -11.09 19.03
N ALA A 88 -21.63 -12.02 18.07
CA ALA A 88 -22.75 -12.34 17.19
C ALA A 88 -23.80 -13.22 17.87
N GLN A 89 -25.04 -13.05 17.42
CA GLN A 89 -26.19 -13.84 17.89
C GLN A 89 -26.91 -14.49 16.73
N ILE A 90 -27.41 -15.70 16.95
CA ILE A 90 -28.29 -16.39 16.01
C ILE A 90 -29.72 -16.13 16.40
N LYS A 91 -30.51 -15.56 15.48
CA LYS A 91 -31.94 -15.39 15.61
C LYS A 91 -32.67 -16.42 14.75
N SER A 92 -33.41 -17.30 15.38
CA SER A 92 -34.33 -18.22 14.74
C SER A 92 -35.72 -17.94 15.35
N ASP A 93 -36.77 -18.11 14.59
CA ASP A 93 -38.18 -17.69 14.82
C ASP A 93 -38.60 -17.28 16.24
N SER A 94 -38.14 -17.95 17.28
CA SER A 94 -38.49 -17.66 18.69
C SER A 94 -37.31 -17.69 19.65
N ILE A 95 -36.09 -18.01 19.19
CA ILE A 95 -34.93 -18.22 20.04
C ILE A 95 -33.79 -17.32 19.57
N GLN A 96 -33.23 -16.54 20.50
CA GLN A 96 -32.01 -15.81 20.31
C GLN A 96 -30.92 -16.40 21.19
N ARG A 97 -29.81 -16.82 20.57
CA ARG A 97 -28.67 -17.45 21.27
C ARG A 97 -27.34 -16.90 20.75
N PRO A 98 -26.29 -16.89 21.56
CA PRO A 98 -24.96 -16.49 21.07
C PRO A 98 -24.48 -17.46 19.97
N LEU A 99 -23.73 -16.90 19.02
CA LEU A 99 -23.07 -17.67 17.95
C LEU A 99 -21.94 -18.53 18.53
N ILE A 100 -21.13 -17.92 19.38
CA ILE A 100 -19.98 -18.53 20.06
C ILE A 100 -20.36 -18.77 21.52
N THR A 101 -20.20 -20.00 22.01
CA THR A 101 -20.47 -20.38 23.41
C THR A 101 -19.21 -20.48 24.26
N ALA A 102 -18.05 -20.73 23.62
CA ALA A 102 -16.75 -20.74 24.28
C ALA A 102 -15.67 -20.32 23.30
N ASN A 103 -14.72 -19.52 23.77
CA ASN A 103 -13.53 -19.11 23.05
C ASN A 103 -12.33 -19.46 23.92
N GLU A 104 -11.49 -20.39 23.46
CA GLU A 104 -10.33 -20.88 24.22
C GLU A 104 -9.05 -20.60 23.44
N LEU A 105 -8.09 -19.97 24.10
CA LEU A 105 -6.76 -19.79 23.56
C LEU A 105 -5.97 -21.11 23.63
N VAL A 106 -5.83 -21.77 22.48
CA VAL A 106 -5.16 -23.08 22.40
C VAL A 106 -3.65 -22.94 22.47
N VAL A 107 -3.10 -21.93 21.84
CA VAL A 107 -1.66 -21.65 21.81
C VAL A 107 -1.45 -20.15 21.98
N ASP A 108 -0.66 -19.78 22.98
CA ASP A 108 -0.22 -18.39 23.14
C ASP A 108 0.92 -18.11 22.18
N ALA A 109 0.74 -17.13 21.28
CA ALA A 109 1.79 -16.73 20.37
C ALA A 109 2.90 -16.03 21.16
N THR A 110 4.11 -16.58 21.11
CA THR A 110 5.28 -15.85 21.58
C THR A 110 5.39 -14.54 20.78
N PRO A 111 5.51 -13.38 21.44
CA PRO A 111 5.72 -12.12 20.72
C PRO A 111 6.91 -12.27 19.77
N GLU A 112 6.70 -12.03 18.49
CA GLU A 112 7.84 -11.94 17.56
C GLU A 112 8.76 -10.83 18.09
N PRO A 113 10.08 -11.10 18.16
CA PRO A 113 11.03 -10.07 18.52
C PRO A 113 10.85 -8.90 17.55
N ASP A 114 10.66 -7.71 18.11
CA ASP A 114 10.63 -6.48 17.30
C ASP A 114 11.85 -6.50 16.37
N GLU A 115 11.64 -6.63 15.07
CA GLU A 115 12.70 -6.50 14.06
C GLU A 115 13.25 -5.06 13.98
N SER A 116 12.94 -4.23 14.97
CA SER A 116 13.49 -2.90 15.18
C SER A 116 15.00 -2.91 15.50
N GLY A 117 15.70 -3.98 15.11
CA GLY A 117 17.13 -3.95 14.92
C GLY A 117 17.50 -2.78 14.02
N TRP A 118 18.71 -2.29 14.08
CA TRP A 118 19.32 -1.12 13.41
C TRP A 118 19.12 -1.05 11.88
N MET A 119 17.95 -1.40 11.39
CA MET A 119 17.59 -1.23 9.98
C MET A 119 17.07 0.19 9.72
N PRO A 120 17.68 0.92 8.77
CA PRO A 120 17.20 2.24 8.41
C PRO A 120 15.76 2.17 7.88
N THR A 121 14.93 3.12 8.28
CA THR A 121 13.55 3.22 7.82
C THR A 121 13.47 3.58 6.32
N PRO A 122 12.35 3.27 5.63
CA PRO A 122 12.15 3.70 4.25
C PRO A 122 12.40 5.19 4.04
N LEU A 123 11.90 6.05 4.92
CA LEU A 123 12.10 7.50 4.85
C LEU A 123 13.59 7.88 4.96
N GLN A 124 14.36 7.25 5.85
CA GLN A 124 15.79 7.52 5.96
C GLN A 124 16.53 7.12 4.69
N CYS A 125 16.18 5.95 4.10
CA CYS A 125 16.80 5.50 2.86
C CYS A 125 16.47 6.40 1.68
N THR A 126 15.22 6.84 1.54
CA THR A 126 14.79 7.72 0.44
C THR A 126 15.37 9.12 0.57
N LEU A 127 15.47 9.67 1.80
CA LEU A 127 16.16 10.93 2.07
C LEU A 127 17.66 10.84 1.74
N LEU A 128 18.32 9.74 2.13
CA LEU A 128 19.73 9.53 1.77
C LEU A 128 19.90 9.46 0.25
N LEU A 129 19.03 8.72 -0.44
CA LEU A 129 19.04 8.65 -1.89
C LEU A 129 18.86 10.04 -2.54
N PHE A 130 17.90 10.83 -2.04
CA PHE A 130 17.66 12.19 -2.51
C PHE A 130 18.90 13.10 -2.32
N ILE A 131 19.56 13.04 -1.16
CA ILE A 131 20.78 13.80 -0.89
C ILE A 131 21.91 13.40 -1.85
N LEU A 132 22.11 12.08 -2.03
CA LEU A 132 23.17 11.57 -2.90
C LEU A 132 22.93 11.94 -4.37
N THR A 133 21.70 11.81 -4.86
CA THR A 133 21.34 12.16 -6.24
C THR A 133 21.43 13.66 -6.49
N THR A 134 21.01 14.48 -5.50
CA THR A 134 21.18 15.94 -5.57
C THR A 134 22.65 16.34 -5.60
N ALA A 135 23.48 15.77 -4.73
CA ALA A 135 24.91 16.03 -4.71
C ALA A 135 25.58 15.61 -6.04
N ALA A 136 25.22 14.45 -6.56
CA ALA A 136 25.72 13.96 -7.84
C ALA A 136 25.27 14.88 -9.01
N THR A 137 24.03 15.33 -9.00
CA THR A 137 23.52 16.27 -10.01
C THR A 137 24.28 17.60 -9.97
N ILE A 138 24.51 18.18 -8.79
CA ILE A 138 25.31 19.39 -8.62
C ILE A 138 26.74 19.19 -9.12
N TYR A 139 27.35 18.05 -8.80
CA TYR A 139 28.68 17.69 -9.30
C TYR A 139 28.69 17.59 -10.82
N GLY A 140 27.72 16.91 -11.43
CA GLY A 140 27.58 16.77 -12.88
C GLY A 140 27.44 18.13 -13.59
N ILE A 141 26.62 19.03 -13.04
CA ILE A 141 26.44 20.39 -13.55
C ILE A 141 27.77 21.16 -13.49
N ARG A 142 28.46 21.12 -12.34
CA ARG A 142 29.75 21.82 -12.17
C ARG A 142 30.84 21.30 -13.11
N ARG A 143 30.87 19.99 -13.35
CA ARG A 143 31.86 19.35 -14.23
C ARG A 143 31.41 19.31 -15.69
N ARG A 144 30.21 19.77 -16.02
CA ARG A 144 29.59 19.66 -17.35
C ARG A 144 29.59 18.24 -17.90
N THR A 145 29.41 17.24 -17.02
CA THR A 145 29.36 15.84 -17.37
C THR A 145 27.95 15.29 -17.14
N GLY A 146 27.39 14.63 -18.15
CA GLY A 146 26.12 13.91 -18.01
C GLY A 146 26.31 12.62 -17.21
N LEU A 147 25.65 12.50 -16.07
CA LEU A 147 25.73 11.32 -15.20
C LEU A 147 24.67 10.26 -15.60
N TRP A 148 24.68 9.89 -16.87
CA TRP A 148 23.70 8.99 -17.47
C TRP A 148 23.51 7.65 -16.71
N GLY A 149 24.52 7.18 -15.97
CA GLY A 149 24.42 5.97 -15.17
C GLY A 149 23.46 6.12 -13.98
N ILE A 150 23.38 7.32 -13.38
CA ILE A 150 22.43 7.62 -12.31
C ILE A 150 21.02 7.68 -12.88
N ASP A 151 20.84 8.35 -14.03
CA ASP A 151 19.55 8.41 -14.71
C ASP A 151 19.07 7.01 -15.10
N LEU A 152 19.98 6.15 -15.61
CA LEU A 152 19.67 4.76 -15.92
C LEU A 152 19.16 4.00 -14.70
N PHE A 153 19.81 4.15 -13.56
CA PHE A 153 19.45 3.46 -12.33
C PHE A 153 18.11 3.96 -11.78
N LEU A 154 17.94 5.29 -11.66
CA LEU A 154 16.74 5.88 -11.08
C LEU A 154 15.51 5.64 -11.95
N PHE A 155 15.55 6.03 -13.22
CA PHE A 155 14.42 5.83 -14.13
C PHE A 155 14.17 4.37 -14.46
N GLY A 156 15.21 3.51 -14.43
CA GLY A 156 15.08 2.08 -14.60
C GLY A 156 14.28 1.44 -13.45
N ILE A 157 14.66 1.71 -12.21
CA ILE A 157 13.95 1.19 -11.03
C ILE A 157 12.54 1.80 -10.96
N ALA A 158 12.43 3.12 -11.09
CA ALA A 158 11.13 3.79 -11.03
C ALA A 158 10.17 3.29 -12.12
N GLY A 159 10.68 3.03 -13.34
CA GLY A 159 9.89 2.46 -14.43
C GLY A 159 9.47 1.00 -14.18
N ILE A 160 10.34 0.17 -13.57
CA ILE A 160 9.99 -1.20 -13.18
C ILE A 160 8.89 -1.19 -12.11
N VAL A 161 9.04 -0.36 -11.07
CA VAL A 161 8.00 -0.16 -10.06
C VAL A 161 6.71 0.30 -10.72
N GLY A 162 6.80 1.27 -11.65
CA GLY A 162 5.65 1.76 -12.42
C GLY A 162 4.95 0.68 -13.24
N CYS A 163 5.70 -0.25 -13.84
CA CYS A 163 5.11 -1.40 -14.55
C CYS A 163 4.34 -2.32 -13.58
N VAL A 164 4.88 -2.57 -12.39
CA VAL A 164 4.21 -3.38 -11.36
C VAL A 164 2.93 -2.69 -10.89
N LEU A 165 3.00 -1.40 -10.57
CA LEU A 165 1.83 -0.62 -10.15
C LEU A 165 0.76 -0.54 -11.24
N ALA A 166 1.15 -0.32 -12.49
CA ALA A 166 0.22 -0.30 -13.62
C ALA A 166 -0.43 -1.66 -13.83
N PHE A 167 0.35 -2.75 -13.70
CA PHE A 167 -0.21 -4.10 -13.77
C PHE A 167 -1.24 -4.35 -12.65
N LEU A 168 -0.93 -3.97 -11.42
CA LEU A 168 -1.86 -4.09 -10.30
C LEU A 168 -3.11 -3.24 -10.50
N ALA A 169 -2.98 -2.00 -10.95
CA ALA A 169 -4.11 -1.09 -11.15
C ALA A 169 -5.03 -1.53 -12.30
N LEU A 170 -4.48 -2.10 -13.38
CA LEU A 170 -5.23 -2.42 -14.60
C LEU A 170 -5.74 -3.87 -14.64
N PHE A 171 -5.01 -4.81 -14.06
CA PHE A 171 -5.30 -6.25 -14.19
C PHE A 171 -5.74 -6.91 -12.88
N SER A 172 -5.52 -6.27 -11.73
CA SER A 172 -5.99 -6.83 -10.47
C SER A 172 -7.51 -6.61 -10.31
N GLN A 173 -8.20 -7.65 -9.88
CA GLN A 173 -9.62 -7.57 -9.53
C GLN A 173 -9.83 -7.06 -8.08
N HIS A 174 -8.76 -6.70 -7.37
CA HIS A 174 -8.87 -6.24 -6.00
C HIS A 174 -9.11 -4.73 -5.98
N PRO A 175 -10.26 -4.25 -5.44
CA PRO A 175 -10.61 -2.84 -5.48
C PRO A 175 -9.57 -1.94 -4.79
N ALA A 176 -8.93 -2.41 -3.73
CA ALA A 176 -7.96 -1.63 -2.95
C ALA A 176 -6.68 -1.25 -3.73
N VAL A 177 -6.39 -1.82 -4.90
CA VAL A 177 -5.20 -1.48 -5.71
C VAL A 177 -5.54 -0.65 -6.94
N SER A 178 -6.83 -0.45 -7.23
CA SER A 178 -7.28 0.46 -8.28
C SER A 178 -7.02 1.93 -7.88
N SER A 179 -7.09 2.85 -8.82
CA SER A 179 -6.97 4.30 -8.55
C SER A 179 -5.70 4.69 -7.75
N ASN A 180 -4.55 4.11 -8.12
CA ASN A 180 -3.29 4.41 -7.45
C ASN A 180 -2.60 5.63 -8.06
N PHE A 181 -2.62 6.76 -7.34
CA PHE A 181 -2.02 8.02 -7.77
C PHE A 181 -0.49 7.99 -7.79
N LEU A 182 0.17 6.97 -7.20
CA LEU A 182 1.61 6.78 -7.34
C LEU A 182 2.04 6.46 -8.77
N LEU A 183 1.10 6.10 -9.65
CA LEU A 183 1.37 6.01 -11.09
C LEU A 183 1.77 7.34 -11.73
N LEU A 184 1.55 8.47 -11.06
CA LEU A 184 2.10 9.76 -11.50
C LEU A 184 3.60 9.88 -11.21
N VAL A 185 4.07 9.26 -10.13
CA VAL A 185 5.48 9.25 -9.73
C VAL A 185 6.23 8.11 -10.40
N PHE A 186 5.65 6.91 -10.36
CA PHE A 186 6.22 5.69 -10.91
C PHE A 186 5.33 5.21 -12.05
N HIS A 187 5.74 5.40 -13.29
CA HIS A 187 4.93 4.99 -14.44
C HIS A 187 5.77 4.24 -15.48
N PRO A 188 5.16 3.32 -16.25
CA PRO A 188 5.86 2.52 -17.25
C PRO A 188 6.60 3.34 -18.32
N GLY A 189 6.14 4.56 -18.57
CA GLY A 189 6.78 5.49 -19.49
C GLY A 189 8.23 5.80 -19.15
N GLN A 190 8.61 5.76 -17.87
CA GLN A 190 9.99 5.95 -17.44
C GLN A 190 10.91 4.88 -18.01
N LEU A 191 10.47 3.64 -18.03
CA LEU A 191 11.22 2.53 -18.63
C LEU A 191 11.20 2.60 -20.17
N LEU A 192 10.04 2.93 -20.75
CA LEU A 192 9.87 3.03 -22.21
C LEU A 192 10.77 4.13 -22.81
N PHE A 193 10.85 5.30 -22.18
CA PHE A 193 11.64 6.44 -22.65
C PHE A 193 13.09 6.42 -22.13
N LEU A 194 13.49 5.41 -21.34
CA LEU A 194 14.83 5.31 -20.78
C LEU A 194 15.96 5.38 -21.84
N PRO A 195 15.89 4.66 -22.99
CA PRO A 195 16.91 4.78 -24.02
C PRO A 195 17.03 6.20 -24.58
N TYR A 196 15.89 6.91 -24.73
CA TYR A 196 15.87 8.29 -25.21
C TYR A 196 16.46 9.26 -24.20
N ILE A 197 16.17 9.08 -22.89
CA ILE A 197 16.78 9.87 -21.81
C ILE A 197 18.30 9.72 -21.86
N ILE A 198 18.81 8.49 -21.89
CA ILE A 198 20.24 8.21 -21.92
C ILE A 198 20.89 8.82 -23.17
N TYR A 199 20.25 8.71 -24.33
CA TYR A 199 20.73 9.33 -25.55
C TYR A 199 20.86 10.85 -25.40
N CYS A 200 19.86 11.53 -24.88
CA CYS A 200 19.86 12.97 -24.67
C CYS A 200 20.96 13.40 -23.68
N VAL A 201 21.06 12.74 -22.54
CA VAL A 201 22.05 13.05 -21.49
C VAL A 201 23.48 12.85 -22.01
N ARG A 202 23.76 11.73 -22.71
CA ARG A 202 25.09 11.46 -23.29
C ARG A 202 25.48 12.43 -24.39
N LYS A 203 24.52 12.96 -25.13
CA LYS A 203 24.75 13.93 -26.22
C LYS A 203 24.62 15.39 -25.77
N GLY A 204 24.31 15.65 -24.50
CA GLY A 204 24.07 17.00 -23.99
C GLY A 204 22.87 17.70 -24.66
N LYS A 205 21.87 16.93 -25.13
CA LYS A 205 20.67 17.45 -25.80
C LYS A 205 19.56 17.70 -24.79
N LYS A 206 18.68 18.66 -25.08
CA LYS A 206 17.45 18.84 -24.32
C LYS A 206 16.54 17.62 -24.48
N CYS A 207 16.03 17.09 -23.37
CA CYS A 207 15.11 15.96 -23.33
C CYS A 207 13.73 16.47 -22.90
N TRP A 208 12.78 16.50 -23.82
CA TRP A 208 11.41 16.97 -23.52
C TRP A 208 10.74 16.09 -22.47
N TYR A 209 11.05 14.79 -22.48
CA TYR A 209 10.47 13.85 -21.51
C TYR A 209 10.89 14.18 -20.07
N LEU A 210 12.14 14.54 -19.83
CA LEU A 210 12.60 14.98 -18.49
C LEU A 210 11.85 16.25 -18.05
N THR A 211 11.60 17.18 -18.95
CA THR A 211 10.83 18.39 -18.65
C THR A 211 9.38 18.05 -18.32
N LEU A 212 8.75 17.14 -19.07
CA LEU A 212 7.39 16.67 -18.80
C LEU A 212 7.34 15.94 -17.45
N ASN A 213 8.28 15.04 -17.21
CA ASN A 213 8.33 14.28 -15.95
C ASN A 213 8.50 15.23 -14.75
N LEU A 214 9.39 16.22 -14.85
CA LEU A 214 9.56 17.26 -13.83
C LEU A 214 8.25 18.01 -13.56
N ALA A 215 7.52 18.39 -14.61
CA ALA A 215 6.24 19.07 -14.47
C ALA A 215 5.19 18.19 -13.76
N VAL A 216 5.12 16.90 -14.11
CA VAL A 216 4.21 15.95 -13.47
C VAL A 216 4.55 15.75 -12.00
N LEU A 217 5.84 15.56 -11.68
CA LEU A 217 6.29 15.39 -10.29
C LEU A 217 6.07 16.66 -9.46
N THR A 218 6.35 17.84 -10.03
CA THR A 218 6.04 19.11 -9.36
C THR A 218 4.56 19.26 -9.08
N LEU A 219 3.71 18.92 -10.05
CA LEU A 219 2.25 18.93 -9.89
C LEU A 219 1.81 17.93 -8.81
N PHE A 220 2.38 16.74 -8.78
CA PHE A 220 2.11 15.74 -7.74
C PHE A 220 2.45 16.28 -6.34
N ILE A 221 3.64 16.89 -6.16
CA ILE A 221 4.04 17.46 -4.87
C ILE A 221 3.11 18.60 -4.45
N VAL A 222 2.71 19.48 -5.38
CA VAL A 222 1.78 20.59 -5.09
C VAL A 222 0.40 20.07 -4.70
N LEU A 223 -0.07 19.02 -5.37
CA LEU A 223 -1.37 18.41 -5.11
C LEU A 223 -1.35 17.36 -3.98
N PHE A 224 -0.17 17.00 -3.48
CA PHE A 224 0.00 15.97 -2.45
C PHE A 224 -0.98 16.08 -1.27
N PRO A 225 -1.25 17.26 -0.68
CA PRO A 225 -2.19 17.38 0.43
C PRO A 225 -3.66 17.27 0.03
N VAL A 226 -3.99 17.32 -1.26
CA VAL A 226 -5.36 17.33 -1.79
C VAL A 226 -5.74 15.98 -2.42
N ILE A 227 -4.73 15.18 -2.79
CA ILE A 227 -4.97 13.86 -3.40
C ILE A 227 -5.69 12.97 -2.38
N PRO A 228 -6.81 12.30 -2.77
CA PRO A 228 -7.60 11.47 -1.88
C PRO A 228 -6.97 10.09 -1.63
N GLN A 229 -5.65 10.04 -1.48
CA GLN A 229 -4.87 8.84 -1.17
C GLN A 229 -3.84 9.18 -0.09
N ARG A 230 -3.80 8.37 0.95
CA ARG A 230 -2.77 8.47 1.99
C ARG A 230 -1.48 7.81 1.51
N PHE A 231 -0.39 8.56 1.55
CA PHE A 231 0.92 8.09 1.12
C PHE A 231 1.87 7.97 2.31
N ASP A 232 2.82 7.03 2.24
CA ASP A 232 3.97 7.06 3.12
C ASP A 232 4.85 8.27 2.75
N PHE A 233 5.33 9.01 3.76
CA PHE A 233 6.19 10.18 3.55
C PHE A 233 7.52 9.85 2.85
N ALA A 234 7.94 8.59 2.85
CA ALA A 234 9.11 8.14 2.10
C ALA A 234 8.97 8.30 0.57
N VAL A 235 7.74 8.52 0.06
CA VAL A 235 7.50 8.81 -1.36
C VAL A 235 7.95 10.22 -1.75
N VAL A 236 7.85 11.18 -0.84
CA VAL A 236 8.17 12.61 -1.15
C VAL A 236 9.61 12.81 -1.65
N PRO A 237 10.65 12.23 -1.02
CA PRO A 237 12.01 12.35 -1.55
C PRO A 237 12.25 11.60 -2.87
N LEU A 238 11.32 10.70 -3.27
CA LEU A 238 11.40 9.95 -4.54
C LEU A 238 10.73 10.68 -5.71
N ALA A 239 9.81 11.60 -5.40
CA ALA A 239 9.11 12.45 -6.37
C ALA A 239 9.90 13.73 -6.65
#